data_619519a909919409c3181eace4918fe2
#
_entry.id   619519a909919409c3181eace4918fe2
#
_cell.length_a   1.000
_cell.length_b   1.000
_cell.length_c   1.000
_cell.angle_alpha   90.00
_cell.angle_beta   90.00
_cell.angle_gamma   90.00
#
_symmetry.space_group_name_H-M   'P 1'
#
loop_
_entity.id
_entity.type
_entity.pdbx_description
1 polymer ?
#
loop_
_entity_poly.entity_id
_entity_poly.type
_entity_poly.pdbx_seq_one_letter_code
_entity_poly.pdbx_strand_id
1 'polypeptide(L)'
;MYGERIFVFSGEFHPYRLPVPDLWLDVFEKVKALGFNAVSFYVHWALLEGEPGSYLANDVFAFEPFFEAAQTAGIYLIARPGPYINAESSGGGFPGWLQRNPGQLRTQAPDYLDATNNYVASIGATIAKAQITNGGPVILLQPENEYTGANAAVIGGFPDPVYFAYVKKQYRDAGIVVPFISNDACKCLPHCIAEHYP
;
A
#
# COMPACT_ATOMS: atom_id res chain seq x y z
N MET A 1 17.91 -10.71 2.78
CA MET A 1 17.87 -9.87 3.98
C MET A 1 19.09 -10.15 4.83
N TYR A 2 19.66 -9.15 5.47
CA TYR A 2 20.93 -9.32 6.24
C TYR A 2 22.05 -10.04 5.47
N GLY A 3 22.15 -9.79 4.16
CA GLY A 3 23.11 -10.43 3.25
C GLY A 3 22.68 -11.77 2.68
N GLU A 4 21.59 -12.34 3.13
CA GLU A 4 21.07 -13.61 2.62
C GLU A 4 19.92 -13.40 1.63
N ARG A 5 19.81 -14.31 0.66
CA ARG A 5 18.69 -14.34 -0.27
C ARG A 5 17.45 -14.87 0.44
N ILE A 6 16.31 -14.24 0.16
CA ILE A 6 15.01 -14.69 0.62
C ILE A 6 14.12 -14.97 -0.60
N PHE A 7 13.43 -16.08 -0.60
CA PHE A 7 12.31 -16.33 -1.49
C PHE A 7 11.03 -15.87 -0.77
N VAL A 8 10.33 -14.91 -1.33
CA VAL A 8 9.07 -14.40 -0.76
C VAL A 8 7.94 -15.32 -1.22
N PHE A 9 7.39 -16.09 -0.29
CA PHE A 9 6.18 -16.88 -0.48
C PHE A 9 5.06 -16.25 0.35
N SER A 10 4.22 -15.43 -0.32
CA SER A 10 3.26 -14.54 0.33
C SER A 10 1.82 -14.99 0.13
N GLY A 11 1.04 -14.95 1.21
CA GLY A 11 -0.41 -14.89 1.16
C GLY A 11 -0.91 -13.44 1.19
N GLU A 12 -2.24 -13.27 1.20
CA GLU A 12 -2.90 -11.98 1.42
C GLU A 12 -3.82 -12.04 2.64
N PHE A 13 -3.73 -11.00 3.49
CA PHE A 13 -4.62 -10.82 4.63
C PHE A 13 -4.76 -9.33 4.94
N HIS A 14 -5.97 -8.81 4.90
CA HIS A 14 -6.25 -7.38 5.07
C HIS A 14 -6.92 -7.13 6.42
N PRO A 15 -6.34 -6.31 7.32
CA PRO A 15 -6.89 -6.09 8.66
C PRO A 15 -8.32 -5.54 8.62
N TYR A 16 -8.67 -4.69 7.67
CA TYR A 16 -10.02 -4.14 7.55
C TYR A 16 -11.11 -5.17 7.18
N ARG A 17 -10.74 -6.34 6.62
CA ARG A 17 -11.69 -7.43 6.32
C ARG A 17 -11.97 -8.33 7.53
N LEU A 18 -11.11 -8.28 8.52
CA LEU A 18 -11.28 -8.92 9.83
C LEU A 18 -10.90 -7.90 10.91
N PRO A 19 -11.77 -6.90 11.21
CA PRO A 19 -11.45 -5.83 12.13
C PRO A 19 -11.58 -6.30 13.59
N VAL A 20 -10.85 -7.34 13.95
CA VAL A 20 -10.81 -7.97 15.27
C VAL A 20 -9.34 -8.25 15.61
N PRO A 21 -8.62 -7.28 16.22
CA PRO A 21 -7.18 -7.38 16.47
C PRO A 21 -6.75 -8.66 17.20
N ASP A 22 -7.55 -9.14 18.14
CA ASP A 22 -7.25 -10.34 18.93
C ASP A 22 -7.18 -11.63 18.08
N LEU A 23 -7.72 -11.61 16.85
CA LEU A 23 -7.66 -12.76 15.94
C LEU A 23 -6.48 -12.70 14.96
N TRP A 24 -5.79 -11.58 14.84
CA TRP A 24 -4.75 -11.42 13.82
C TRP A 24 -3.55 -12.34 14.04
N LEU A 25 -3.13 -12.53 15.28
CA LEU A 25 -2.04 -13.45 15.60
C LEU A 25 -2.38 -14.89 15.16
N ASP A 26 -3.56 -15.38 15.49
CA ASP A 26 -4.03 -16.72 15.10
C ASP A 26 -4.04 -16.88 13.57
N VAL A 27 -4.45 -15.85 12.83
CA VAL A 27 -4.40 -15.87 11.35
C VAL A 27 -2.96 -15.98 10.85
N PHE A 28 -2.05 -15.15 11.36
CA PHE A 28 -0.64 -15.18 10.95
C PHE A 28 0.05 -16.49 11.31
N GLU A 29 -0.26 -17.08 12.46
CA GLU A 29 0.26 -18.40 12.84
C GLU A 29 -0.22 -19.51 11.90
N LYS A 30 -1.48 -19.49 11.48
CA LYS A 30 -2.01 -20.40 10.46
C LYS A 30 -1.33 -20.21 9.10
N VAL A 31 -1.14 -18.97 8.67
CA VAL A 31 -0.40 -18.65 7.45
C VAL A 31 1.03 -19.19 7.52
N LYS A 32 1.70 -19.02 8.67
CA LYS A 32 3.03 -19.55 8.92
C LYS A 32 3.06 -21.08 8.88
N ALA A 33 2.08 -21.73 9.50
CA ALA A 33 1.96 -23.19 9.53
C ALA A 33 1.74 -23.80 8.13
N LEU A 34 1.14 -23.05 7.21
CA LEU A 34 0.99 -23.41 5.79
C LEU A 34 2.28 -23.22 4.98
N GLY A 35 3.36 -22.73 5.58
CA GLY A 35 4.66 -22.58 4.94
C GLY A 35 4.92 -21.21 4.30
N PHE A 36 4.00 -20.26 4.43
CA PHE A 36 4.22 -18.88 3.98
C PHE A 36 5.22 -18.17 4.91
N ASN A 37 5.97 -17.24 4.35
CA ASN A 37 6.91 -16.41 5.11
C ASN A 37 6.56 -14.91 5.03
N ALA A 38 5.58 -14.55 4.21
CA ALA A 38 5.13 -13.18 4.06
C ALA A 38 3.61 -13.10 3.89
N VAL A 39 3.06 -11.92 4.17
CA VAL A 39 1.68 -11.57 3.88
C VAL A 39 1.65 -10.18 3.25
N SER A 40 0.93 -10.03 2.15
CA SER A 40 0.60 -8.73 1.59
C SER A 40 -0.72 -8.22 2.19
N PHE A 41 -0.81 -6.91 2.41
CA PHE A 41 -2.02 -6.30 2.96
C PHE A 41 -2.32 -4.96 2.32
N TYR A 42 -3.60 -4.73 2.03
CA TYR A 42 -4.08 -3.42 1.61
C TYR A 42 -4.38 -2.52 2.80
N VAL A 43 -4.22 -1.23 2.58
CA VAL A 43 -4.74 -0.16 3.44
C VAL A 43 -5.86 0.55 2.69
N HIS A 44 -7.03 0.65 3.31
CA HIS A 44 -8.23 1.16 2.67
C HIS A 44 -8.43 2.64 3.02
N TRP A 45 -8.08 3.55 2.10
CA TRP A 45 -8.12 5.00 2.35
C TRP A 45 -9.49 5.49 2.84
N ALA A 46 -10.59 5.05 2.19
CA ALA A 46 -11.94 5.49 2.56
C ALA A 46 -12.33 5.16 4.01
N LEU A 47 -11.73 4.11 4.62
CA LEU A 47 -12.01 3.75 6.01
C LEU A 47 -11.20 4.60 7.01
N LEU A 48 -10.09 5.17 6.57
CA LEU A 48 -9.17 5.93 7.43
C LEU A 48 -9.36 7.44 7.32
N GLU A 49 -9.95 7.93 6.23
CA GLU A 49 -10.13 9.35 5.97
C GLU A 49 -11.51 9.61 5.34
N GLY A 50 -12.54 9.50 6.17
CA GLY A 50 -13.93 9.73 5.76
C GLY A 50 -14.24 11.16 5.35
N GLU A 51 -13.45 12.12 5.83
CA GLU A 51 -13.48 13.54 5.46
C GLU A 51 -12.06 14.01 5.12
N PRO A 52 -11.90 14.95 4.17
CA PRO A 52 -10.59 15.45 3.78
C PRO A 52 -9.77 15.96 4.98
N GLY A 53 -8.55 15.45 5.14
CA GLY A 53 -7.63 15.85 6.22
C GLY A 53 -7.93 15.23 7.59
N SER A 54 -8.99 14.43 7.73
CA SER A 54 -9.38 13.78 8.98
C SER A 54 -8.94 12.31 8.99
N TYR A 55 -7.62 12.08 9.07
CA TYR A 55 -7.07 10.72 9.11
C TYR A 55 -7.22 10.11 10.51
N LEU A 56 -7.87 8.95 10.58
CA LEU A 56 -8.13 8.20 11.81
C LEU A 56 -7.69 6.74 11.64
N ALA A 57 -6.61 6.36 12.30
CA ALA A 57 -6.11 4.98 12.35
C ALA A 57 -6.01 4.53 13.83
N ASN A 58 -7.16 4.42 14.47
CA ASN A 58 -7.29 4.03 15.87
C ASN A 58 -8.23 2.84 16.03
N ASP A 59 -8.29 2.28 17.21
CA ASP A 59 -9.10 1.12 17.59
C ASP A 59 -8.90 -0.04 16.57
N VAL A 60 -9.97 -0.48 15.91
CA VAL A 60 -9.93 -1.56 14.91
C VAL A 60 -9.18 -1.21 13.62
N PHE A 61 -8.86 0.06 13.41
CA PHE A 61 -8.07 0.55 12.29
C PHE A 61 -6.61 0.88 12.65
N ALA A 62 -6.21 0.65 13.91
CA ALA A 62 -4.83 0.78 14.33
C ALA A 62 -3.96 -0.31 13.68
N PHE A 63 -2.81 0.06 13.13
CA PHE A 63 -1.92 -0.88 12.44
C PHE A 63 -0.87 -1.49 13.37
N GLU A 64 -0.56 -0.86 14.48
CA GLU A 64 0.45 -1.34 15.41
C GLU A 64 0.17 -2.78 15.89
N PRO A 65 -1.05 -3.14 16.34
CA PRO A 65 -1.35 -4.53 16.73
C PRO A 65 -1.24 -5.52 15.56
N PHE A 66 -1.51 -5.09 14.32
CA PHE A 66 -1.35 -5.92 13.14
C PHE A 66 0.12 -6.21 12.85
N PHE A 67 0.98 -5.20 12.97
CA PHE A 67 2.43 -5.35 12.80
C PHE A 67 3.03 -6.22 13.90
N GLU A 68 2.61 -6.03 15.15
CA GLU A 68 3.05 -6.84 16.29
C GLU A 68 2.64 -8.31 16.15
N ALA A 69 1.43 -8.59 15.70
CA ALA A 69 0.95 -9.95 15.45
C ALA A 69 1.76 -10.64 14.35
N ALA A 70 2.03 -9.95 13.22
CA ALA A 70 2.85 -10.47 12.15
C ALA A 70 4.28 -10.75 12.62
N GLN A 71 4.87 -9.84 13.38
CA GLN A 71 6.22 -9.99 13.93
C GLN A 71 6.31 -11.17 14.92
N THR A 72 5.32 -11.30 15.79
CA THR A 72 5.23 -12.41 16.76
C THR A 72 5.15 -13.77 16.05
N ALA A 73 4.35 -13.87 14.99
CA ALA A 73 4.26 -15.08 14.16
C ALA A 73 5.50 -15.31 13.27
N GLY A 74 6.41 -14.33 13.16
CA GLY A 74 7.58 -14.40 12.27
C GLY A 74 7.18 -14.36 10.79
N ILE A 75 6.19 -13.54 10.45
CA ILE A 75 5.70 -13.26 9.09
C ILE A 75 6.19 -11.87 8.67
N TYR A 76 6.80 -11.78 7.50
CA TYR A 76 7.10 -10.50 6.86
C TYR A 76 5.86 -9.88 6.24
N LEU A 77 5.85 -8.55 6.13
CA LEU A 77 4.74 -7.82 5.54
C LEU A 77 5.14 -7.09 4.27
N ILE A 78 4.22 -7.10 3.31
CA ILE A 78 4.27 -6.30 2.07
C ILE A 78 3.12 -5.32 2.15
N ALA A 79 3.43 -4.04 2.38
CA ALA A 79 2.42 -3.01 2.51
C ALA A 79 1.93 -2.53 1.13
N ARG A 80 0.61 -2.47 0.95
CA ARG A 80 -0.04 -1.99 -0.29
C ARG A 80 -1.03 -0.86 0.04
N PRO A 81 -0.52 0.34 0.37
CA PRO A 81 -1.35 1.45 0.83
C PRO A 81 -2.00 2.29 -0.29
N GLY A 82 -1.75 1.98 -1.54
CA GLY A 82 -2.35 2.73 -2.64
C GLY A 82 -1.58 3.99 -3.04
N PRO A 83 -2.29 5.11 -3.34
CA PRO A 83 -3.66 5.55 -2.98
C PRO A 83 -4.82 4.72 -3.52
N TYR A 84 -4.74 4.22 -4.73
CA TYR A 84 -5.70 3.28 -5.31
C TYR A 84 -5.28 1.84 -5.01
N ILE A 85 -6.20 1.02 -4.54
CA ILE A 85 -5.90 -0.37 -4.17
C ILE A 85 -6.71 -1.42 -4.94
N ASN A 86 -7.77 -1.04 -5.64
CA ASN A 86 -8.80 -1.94 -6.17
C ASN A 86 -9.45 -2.78 -5.05
N ALA A 87 -8.81 -3.84 -4.64
CA ALA A 87 -9.16 -4.71 -3.49
C ALA A 87 -10.62 -5.18 -3.51
N GLU A 88 -11.23 -5.30 -4.69
CA GLU A 88 -12.67 -5.60 -4.86
C GLU A 88 -13.57 -4.72 -3.97
N SER A 89 -13.16 -3.46 -3.81
CA SER A 89 -13.86 -2.46 -3.01
C SER A 89 -14.49 -1.40 -3.90
N SER A 90 -15.62 -0.85 -3.47
CA SER A 90 -16.25 0.28 -4.14
C SER A 90 -15.28 1.45 -4.31
N GLY A 91 -15.20 2.00 -5.52
CA GLY A 91 -14.27 3.07 -5.84
C GLY A 91 -12.79 2.70 -5.76
N GLY A 92 -12.44 1.40 -5.67
CA GLY A 92 -11.05 0.96 -5.55
C GLY A 92 -10.35 1.43 -4.27
N GLY A 93 -11.12 1.63 -3.20
CA GLY A 93 -10.64 2.08 -1.90
C GLY A 93 -10.59 3.60 -1.72
N PHE A 94 -10.94 4.36 -2.74
CA PHE A 94 -11.02 5.81 -2.65
C PHE A 94 -12.16 6.28 -1.75
N PRO A 95 -11.98 7.32 -0.93
CA PRO A 95 -13.06 7.90 -0.15
C PRO A 95 -14.10 8.57 -1.04
N GLY A 96 -15.36 8.50 -0.62
CA GLY A 96 -16.48 9.03 -1.40
C GLY A 96 -16.42 10.54 -1.68
N TRP A 97 -15.80 11.30 -0.79
CA TRP A 97 -15.59 12.73 -0.98
C TRP A 97 -14.65 13.06 -2.16
N LEU A 98 -13.73 12.16 -2.51
CA LEU A 98 -12.81 12.34 -3.62
C LEU A 98 -13.51 12.40 -4.98
N GLN A 99 -14.71 11.84 -5.10
CA GLN A 99 -15.53 11.94 -6.33
C GLN A 99 -15.99 13.37 -6.63
N ARG A 100 -15.86 14.30 -5.69
CA ARG A 100 -16.17 15.71 -5.89
C ARG A 100 -15.01 16.51 -6.49
N ASN A 101 -13.82 15.91 -6.56
CA ASN A 101 -12.68 16.54 -7.19
C ASN A 101 -12.93 16.64 -8.70
N PRO A 102 -12.80 17.82 -9.31
CA PRO A 102 -13.01 17.99 -10.74
C PRO A 102 -11.89 17.37 -11.58
N GLY A 103 -10.71 17.24 -11.02
CA GLY A 103 -9.54 16.66 -11.70
C GLY A 103 -9.62 15.15 -11.79
N GLN A 104 -9.00 14.63 -12.81
CA GLN A 104 -8.94 13.19 -13.04
C GLN A 104 -8.10 12.49 -11.98
N LEU A 105 -8.68 11.45 -11.35
CA LEU A 105 -7.98 10.64 -10.35
C LEU A 105 -6.84 9.83 -10.99
N ARG A 106 -5.81 9.55 -10.19
CA ARG A 106 -4.62 8.79 -10.60
C ARG A 106 -3.82 9.49 -11.72
N THR A 107 -3.82 10.81 -11.74
CA THR A 107 -3.07 11.65 -12.67
C THR A 107 -2.39 12.81 -11.95
N GLN A 108 -1.76 13.71 -12.72
CA GLN A 108 -1.14 14.94 -12.23
C GLN A 108 -2.16 16.06 -11.91
N ALA A 109 -3.45 15.80 -11.88
CA ALA A 109 -4.46 16.82 -11.54
C ALA A 109 -4.15 17.38 -10.14
N PRO A 110 -3.93 18.71 -10.00
CA PRO A 110 -3.44 19.29 -8.76
C PRO A 110 -4.33 19.01 -7.55
N ASP A 111 -5.64 19.06 -7.74
CA ASP A 111 -6.63 18.80 -6.71
C ASP A 111 -6.61 17.33 -6.25
N TYR A 112 -6.33 16.40 -7.15
CA TYR A 112 -6.13 15.00 -6.78
C TYR A 112 -4.80 14.80 -6.04
N LEU A 113 -3.71 15.38 -6.52
CA LEU A 113 -2.41 15.30 -5.84
C LEU A 113 -2.50 15.88 -4.42
N ASP A 114 -3.14 17.03 -4.27
CA ASP A 114 -3.36 17.65 -2.96
C ASP A 114 -4.19 16.76 -2.04
N ALA A 115 -5.22 16.12 -2.56
CA ALA A 115 -6.05 15.19 -1.79
C ALA A 115 -5.28 13.98 -1.24
N THR A 116 -4.24 13.50 -1.95
CA THR A 116 -3.42 12.37 -1.48
C THR A 116 -2.47 12.73 -0.34
N ASN A 117 -2.13 14.01 -0.15
CA ASN A 117 -1.04 14.43 0.73
C ASN A 117 -1.23 13.97 2.17
N ASN A 118 -2.39 14.25 2.77
CA ASN A 118 -2.64 13.90 4.18
C ASN A 118 -2.63 12.38 4.39
N TYR A 119 -3.33 11.66 3.54
CA TYR A 119 -3.40 10.20 3.63
C TYR A 119 -2.03 9.54 3.48
N VAL A 120 -1.30 9.85 2.40
CA VAL A 120 0.01 9.22 2.14
C VAL A 120 1.03 9.56 3.21
N ALA A 121 1.06 10.82 3.67
CA ALA A 121 1.96 11.22 4.76
C ALA A 121 1.65 10.44 6.06
N SER A 122 0.37 10.31 6.41
CA SER A 122 -0.06 9.67 7.66
C SER A 122 0.18 8.17 7.64
N ILE A 123 -0.29 7.45 6.61
CA ILE A 123 -0.08 6.01 6.51
C ILE A 123 1.40 5.67 6.25
N GLY A 124 2.08 6.48 5.45
CA GLY A 124 3.51 6.34 5.20
C GLY A 124 4.32 6.41 6.49
N ALA A 125 4.05 7.39 7.35
CA ALA A 125 4.70 7.51 8.66
C ALA A 125 4.42 6.32 9.59
N THR A 126 3.20 5.78 9.54
CA THR A 126 2.82 4.58 10.30
C THR A 126 3.60 3.35 9.82
N ILE A 127 3.64 3.12 8.51
CA ILE A 127 4.39 2.00 7.90
C ILE A 127 5.90 2.16 8.11
N ALA A 128 6.42 3.39 8.03
CA ALA A 128 7.84 3.68 8.21
C ALA A 128 8.35 3.22 9.57
N LYS A 129 7.57 3.35 10.64
CA LYS A 129 7.92 2.84 11.97
C LYS A 129 8.06 1.32 12.00
N ALA A 130 7.26 0.62 11.20
CA ALA A 130 7.21 -0.84 11.15
C ALA A 130 8.12 -1.47 10.09
N GLN A 131 8.97 -0.68 9.41
CA GLN A 131 9.93 -1.21 8.45
C GLN A 131 10.98 -2.12 9.10
N ILE A 132 11.47 -3.08 8.33
CA ILE A 132 12.53 -3.99 8.78
C ILE A 132 13.80 -3.25 9.23
N THR A 133 14.08 -2.12 8.63
CA THR A 133 15.21 -1.24 9.01
C THR A 133 15.06 -0.62 10.41
N ASN A 134 13.82 -0.58 10.92
CA ASN A 134 13.47 -0.11 12.25
C ASN A 134 13.08 -1.27 13.20
N GLY A 135 13.36 -2.52 12.79
CA GLY A 135 13.07 -3.71 13.58
C GLY A 135 11.66 -4.28 13.42
N GLY A 136 10.83 -3.70 12.54
CA GLY A 136 9.47 -4.18 12.28
C GLY A 136 9.39 -5.25 11.18
N PRO A 137 8.20 -5.75 10.85
CA PRO A 137 7.99 -6.84 9.89
C PRO A 137 7.89 -6.38 8.42
N VAL A 138 7.74 -5.08 8.12
CA VAL A 138 7.51 -4.60 6.75
C VAL A 138 8.82 -4.61 5.96
N ILE A 139 8.85 -5.37 4.86
CA ILE A 139 10.03 -5.55 4.00
C ILE A 139 9.89 -4.89 2.63
N LEU A 140 8.68 -4.68 2.14
CA LEU A 140 8.38 -4.13 0.82
C LEU A 140 7.16 -3.21 0.91
N LEU A 141 7.08 -2.23 0.00
CA LEU A 141 5.89 -1.41 -0.18
C LEU A 141 5.52 -1.33 -1.66
N GLN A 142 4.23 -1.46 -1.96
CA GLN A 142 3.68 -1.25 -3.29
C GLN A 142 2.90 0.07 -3.33
N PRO A 143 3.43 1.13 -3.98
CA PRO A 143 2.64 2.30 -4.29
C PRO A 143 1.70 1.99 -5.45
N GLU A 144 0.47 2.49 -5.41
CA GLU A 144 -0.56 2.24 -6.42
C GLU A 144 -0.96 0.75 -6.56
N ASN A 145 -1.83 0.46 -7.49
CA ASN A 145 -2.24 -0.90 -7.82
C ASN A 145 -2.61 -1.01 -9.29
N GLU A 146 -2.02 -1.99 -9.98
CA GLU A 146 -2.27 -2.26 -11.42
C GLU A 146 -2.31 -0.98 -12.25
N TYR A 147 -1.36 -0.08 -12.01
CA TYR A 147 -1.39 1.27 -12.55
C TYR A 147 -1.29 1.28 -14.09
N THR A 148 -0.52 0.36 -14.66
CA THR A 148 -0.39 0.21 -16.13
C THR A 148 -1.59 -0.49 -16.76
N GLY A 149 -2.37 -1.24 -15.97
CA GLY A 149 -3.60 -1.91 -16.43
C GLY A 149 -4.83 -1.00 -16.43
N ALA A 150 -4.76 0.15 -15.77
CA ALA A 150 -5.84 1.12 -15.78
C ALA A 150 -6.03 1.65 -17.20
N ASN A 151 -7.16 1.34 -17.77
CA ASN A 151 -7.71 1.71 -19.08
C ASN A 151 -6.99 2.84 -19.86
N ALA A 152 -5.84 2.57 -20.41
CA ALA A 152 -5.15 3.44 -21.35
C ALA A 152 -6.02 3.85 -22.55
N ALA A 153 -7.04 3.05 -22.87
CA ALA A 153 -7.98 3.33 -23.95
C ALA A 153 -9.09 4.34 -23.56
N VAL A 154 -9.37 4.50 -22.27
CA VAL A 154 -10.45 5.39 -21.77
C VAL A 154 -9.91 6.68 -21.21
N ILE A 155 -8.68 6.63 -20.68
CA ILE A 155 -8.03 7.76 -20.00
C ILE A 155 -6.73 8.03 -20.74
N GLY A 156 -6.73 9.00 -21.64
CA GLY A 156 -5.52 9.40 -22.36
C GLY A 156 -4.37 9.72 -21.39
N GLY A 157 -3.16 9.19 -21.71
CA GLY A 157 -1.96 9.46 -20.93
C GLY A 157 -1.63 8.45 -19.80
N PHE A 158 -2.30 7.32 -19.72
CA PHE A 158 -1.95 6.24 -18.80
C PHE A 158 -0.91 5.27 -19.43
N PRO A 159 0.08 4.76 -18.65
CA PRO A 159 0.46 5.22 -17.32
C PRO A 159 1.11 6.61 -17.37
N ASP A 160 0.85 7.43 -16.36
CA ASP A 160 1.49 8.74 -16.18
C ASP A 160 2.74 8.59 -15.28
N PRO A 161 3.96 8.64 -15.85
CA PRO A 161 5.18 8.44 -15.08
C PRO A 161 5.45 9.55 -14.06
N VAL A 162 4.97 10.77 -14.33
CA VAL A 162 5.16 11.91 -13.43
C VAL A 162 4.28 11.75 -12.18
N TYR A 163 3.02 11.35 -12.36
CA TYR A 163 2.15 11.01 -11.25
C TYR A 163 2.74 9.86 -10.41
N PHE A 164 3.18 8.79 -11.06
CA PHE A 164 3.72 7.64 -10.34
C PHE A 164 5.00 8.00 -9.55
N ALA A 165 5.87 8.82 -10.15
CA ALA A 165 7.04 9.35 -9.46
C ALA A 165 6.66 10.22 -8.26
N TYR A 166 5.59 11.03 -8.39
CA TYR A 166 5.08 11.85 -7.29
C TYR A 166 4.61 10.99 -6.11
N VAL A 167 3.80 9.95 -6.35
CA VAL A 167 3.34 9.04 -5.29
C VAL A 167 4.51 8.33 -4.60
N LYS A 168 5.48 7.85 -5.38
CA LYS A 168 6.70 7.25 -4.82
C LYS A 168 7.45 8.24 -3.93
N LYS A 169 7.58 9.49 -4.40
CA LYS A 169 8.23 10.55 -3.62
C LYS A 169 7.49 10.82 -2.31
N GLN A 170 6.16 10.92 -2.32
CA GLN A 170 5.37 11.10 -1.10
C GLN A 170 5.68 10.02 -0.06
N TYR A 171 5.75 8.73 -0.46
CA TYR A 171 6.12 7.66 0.47
C TYR A 171 7.57 7.77 0.95
N ARG A 172 8.51 8.16 0.08
CA ARG A 172 9.90 8.41 0.51
C ARG A 172 9.98 9.57 1.50
N ASP A 173 9.27 10.66 1.26
CA ASP A 173 9.20 11.81 2.16
C ASP A 173 8.56 11.45 3.52
N ALA A 174 7.64 10.49 3.54
CA ALA A 174 7.06 9.94 4.76
C ALA A 174 7.98 8.96 5.53
N GLY A 175 9.21 8.72 5.03
CA GLY A 175 10.23 7.91 5.70
C GLY A 175 10.31 6.44 5.25
N ILE A 176 9.65 6.07 4.16
CA ILE A 176 9.77 4.71 3.60
C ILE A 176 11.12 4.55 2.93
N VAL A 177 11.91 3.56 3.39
CA VAL A 177 13.22 3.21 2.81
C VAL A 177 13.26 1.80 2.22
N VAL A 178 12.32 0.93 2.58
CA VAL A 178 12.22 -0.41 1.97
C VAL A 178 11.99 -0.32 0.46
N PRO A 179 12.36 -1.36 -0.32
CA PRO A 179 12.15 -1.36 -1.76
C PRO A 179 10.67 -1.22 -2.13
N PHE A 180 10.42 -0.53 -3.24
CA PHE A 180 9.10 -0.52 -3.88
C PHE A 180 8.96 -1.70 -4.83
N ILE A 181 7.74 -2.25 -4.91
CA ILE A 181 7.34 -3.26 -5.88
C ILE A 181 6.11 -2.79 -6.66
N SER A 182 5.79 -3.49 -7.73
CA SER A 182 4.59 -3.27 -8.54
C SER A 182 3.92 -4.60 -8.85
N ASN A 183 2.61 -4.59 -9.03
CA ASN A 183 1.81 -5.70 -9.56
C ASN A 183 1.27 -5.41 -10.96
N ASP A 184 1.92 -4.50 -11.68
CA ASP A 184 1.55 -4.17 -13.05
C ASP A 184 1.75 -5.35 -13.97
N ALA A 185 0.79 -5.57 -14.88
CA ALA A 185 0.92 -6.55 -15.94
C ALA A 185 2.03 -6.11 -16.92
N CYS A 186 3.24 -6.64 -16.75
CA CYS A 186 4.33 -6.48 -17.70
C CYS A 186 3.98 -7.13 -19.04
N LYS A 187 3.29 -6.42 -19.91
CA LYS A 187 3.52 -6.61 -21.36
C LYS A 187 4.85 -5.95 -21.62
N CYS A 188 5.86 -6.76 -21.99
CA CYS A 188 7.25 -6.36 -22.23
C CYS A 188 7.35 -5.06 -23.05
N LEU A 189 7.14 -3.94 -22.42
CA LEU A 189 7.49 -2.62 -22.93
C LEU A 189 8.83 -2.25 -22.31
N PRO A 190 9.71 -1.55 -23.04
CA PRO A 190 11.07 -1.21 -22.58
C PRO A 190 11.10 -0.35 -21.30
N HIS A 191 9.97 -0.11 -20.67
CA HIS A 191 9.77 0.74 -19.49
C HIS A 191 8.91 0.06 -18.44
N CYS A 192 9.24 -1.17 -18.05
CA CYS A 192 8.71 -1.72 -16.79
C CYS A 192 9.10 -0.78 -15.64
N ILE A 193 8.12 -0.09 -15.10
CA ILE A 193 8.24 1.05 -14.17
C ILE A 193 8.90 0.64 -12.83
N ALA A 194 9.04 -0.65 -12.55
CA ALA A 194 9.54 -1.15 -11.28
C ALA A 194 11.06 -1.00 -11.07
N GLU A 195 11.89 -0.97 -12.11
CA GLU A 195 13.34 -1.16 -11.92
C GLU A 195 14.25 0.01 -12.28
N HIS A 196 13.75 1.12 -12.84
CA HIS A 196 14.64 2.14 -13.40
C HIS A 196 14.42 3.56 -12.91
N TYR A 197 14.17 3.74 -11.59
CA TYR A 197 14.29 5.07 -11.00
C TYR A 197 15.14 5.00 -9.74
N PRO A 198 16.30 5.71 -9.76
CA PRO A 198 17.17 5.89 -8.60
C PRO A 198 16.46 6.59 -7.45
#